data_986272852c4658d4549836d9840c4535
#
_entry.id   986272852c4658d4549836d9840c4535
#
_cell.length_a   1.000
_cell.length_b   1.000
_cell.length_c   1.000
_cell.angle_alpha   90.00
_cell.angle_beta   90.00
_cell.angle_gamma   90.00
#
_symmetry.space_group_name_H-M   'P 1'
#
loop_
_entity.id
_entity.type
_entity.pdbx_description
1 polymer ?
#
loop_
_entity_poly.entity_id
_entity_poly.type
_entity_poly.pdbx_seq_one_letter_code
_entity_poly.pdbx_strand_id
1 'polypeptide(L)'
;NDIGFLELNPAGSCVLENTEIAFLHNSWIADSALDTIAYSIRHNNLGFGSSIKCFYVPFTEYDITGETVASSYYSETTATLNFSYNFLSGYDFKGLAFGCNLKAAYRSMPDYANDNTGIVTDGSGLSQSAIAIMADIGFLLRFNLFKYYSSRTPNFQLALVFNNFGCGFTSLGSYNKAQLDDALPSKVVFGISYKL
;
A
#
# COMPACT_ATOMS: atom_id res chain seq x y z
N ASN A 1 -6.81 14.23 9.91
CA ASN A 1 -5.92 14.06 8.76
C ASN A 1 -4.63 13.49 9.29
N ASP A 2 -4.32 12.31 8.90
CA ASP A 2 -3.17 11.58 9.40
C ASP A 2 -2.51 10.87 8.19
N ILE A 3 -1.26 10.48 8.32
CA ILE A 3 -0.44 9.88 7.25
C ILE A 3 -1.06 8.59 6.65
N GLY A 4 -1.98 7.95 7.35
CA GLY A 4 -2.74 6.79 6.85
C GLY A 4 -3.51 7.04 5.56
N PHE A 5 -3.77 8.30 5.19
CA PHE A 5 -4.42 8.62 3.93
C PHE A 5 -3.58 8.23 2.70
N LEU A 6 -2.27 8.08 2.79
CA LEU A 6 -1.44 7.62 1.66
C LEU A 6 -1.95 6.32 1.04
N GLU A 7 -2.58 5.46 1.85
CA GLU A 7 -3.20 4.22 1.39
C GLU A 7 -4.66 4.39 0.97
N LEU A 8 -5.36 5.37 1.56
CA LEU A 8 -6.79 5.56 1.35
C LEU A 8 -7.08 6.46 0.15
N ASN A 9 -6.35 7.58 0.04
CA ASN A 9 -6.54 8.55 -1.05
C ASN A 9 -5.24 9.31 -1.31
N PRO A 10 -4.58 9.10 -2.45
CA PRO A 10 -3.33 9.76 -2.77
C PRO A 10 -3.40 11.29 -2.82
N ALA A 11 -4.59 11.88 -2.97
CA ALA A 11 -4.77 13.33 -2.92
C ALA A 11 -4.63 13.91 -1.50
N GLY A 12 -4.47 13.08 -0.47
CA GLY A 12 -4.40 13.53 0.91
C GLY A 12 -3.13 14.30 1.28
N SER A 13 -1.98 14.00 0.68
CA SER A 13 -0.70 14.60 1.08
C SER A 13 -0.64 16.12 0.86
N CYS A 14 -1.27 16.67 -0.19
CA CYS A 14 -1.28 18.13 -0.41
C CYS A 14 -2.23 18.89 0.53
N VAL A 15 -2.99 18.19 1.36
CA VAL A 15 -3.94 18.79 2.30
C VAL A 15 -3.57 18.59 3.76
N LEU A 16 -2.47 17.90 4.05
CA LEU A 16 -1.88 17.81 5.39
C LEU A 16 -1.48 19.19 5.90
N GLU A 17 -1.57 19.35 7.21
CA GLU A 17 -1.16 20.60 7.87
C GLU A 17 0.32 20.56 8.27
N ASN A 18 0.84 19.38 8.57
CA ASN A 18 2.19 19.17 9.09
C ASN A 18 2.96 18.15 8.23
N THR A 19 4.28 18.21 8.33
CA THR A 19 5.16 17.11 7.93
C THR A 19 5.02 16.00 8.96
N GLU A 20 4.80 14.78 8.49
CA GLU A 20 4.56 13.62 9.35
C GLU A 20 5.50 12.48 9.00
N ILE A 21 5.95 11.78 10.03
CA ILE A 21 6.61 10.49 9.94
C ILE A 21 5.90 9.51 10.86
N ALA A 22 5.63 8.31 10.38
CA ALA A 22 4.97 7.27 11.15
C ALA A 22 5.73 5.96 11.06
N PHE A 23 5.76 5.26 12.19
CA PHE A 23 6.25 3.90 12.33
C PHE A 23 5.12 3.07 12.92
N LEU A 24 4.75 2.02 12.25
CA LEU A 24 3.69 1.11 12.69
C LEU A 24 4.24 -0.31 12.72
N HIS A 25 4.03 -0.99 13.83
CA HIS A 25 4.31 -2.40 13.99
C HIS A 25 3.04 -3.11 14.46
N ASN A 26 2.60 -4.10 13.71
CA ASN A 26 1.46 -4.92 14.05
C ASN A 26 1.88 -6.39 14.08
N SER A 27 1.86 -6.98 15.25
CA SER A 27 1.99 -8.43 15.42
C SER A 27 0.64 -9.09 15.21
N TRP A 28 0.62 -10.22 14.50
CA TRP A 28 -0.60 -10.94 14.18
C TRP A 28 -0.49 -12.42 14.59
N ILE A 29 -1.47 -13.22 14.15
CA ILE A 29 -1.49 -14.66 14.42
C ILE A 29 -0.30 -15.37 13.76
N ALA A 30 0.11 -16.50 14.31
CA ALA A 30 1.22 -17.34 13.80
C ALA A 30 2.53 -16.57 13.63
N ASP A 31 2.87 -15.70 14.60
CA ASP A 31 4.08 -14.87 14.62
C ASP A 31 4.28 -14.02 13.36
N SER A 32 3.22 -13.84 12.59
CA SER A 32 3.27 -12.90 11.45
C SER A 32 3.27 -11.46 11.93
N ALA A 33 3.91 -10.59 11.18
CA ALA A 33 3.94 -9.17 11.50
C ALA A 33 3.89 -8.29 10.25
N LEU A 34 3.42 -7.06 10.47
CA LEU A 34 3.35 -6.01 9.47
C LEU A 34 4.04 -4.78 10.00
N ASP A 35 5.14 -4.41 9.36
CA ASP A 35 5.91 -3.22 9.65
C ASP A 35 5.68 -2.17 8.58
N THR A 36 5.46 -0.93 9.00
CA THR A 36 5.26 0.19 8.07
C THR A 36 6.05 1.40 8.53
N ILE A 37 6.77 1.99 7.60
CA ILE A 37 7.36 3.32 7.74
C ILE A 37 6.71 4.20 6.69
N ALA A 38 6.23 5.37 7.09
CA ALA A 38 5.64 6.33 6.19
C ALA A 38 6.13 7.74 6.51
N TYR A 39 6.31 8.53 5.45
CA TYR A 39 6.72 9.93 5.50
C TYR A 39 5.84 10.76 4.57
N SER A 40 5.43 11.94 5.01
CA SER A 40 4.72 12.89 4.18
C SER A 40 5.10 14.32 4.50
N ILE A 41 5.26 15.11 3.46
CA ILE A 41 5.55 16.54 3.52
C ILE A 41 4.66 17.30 2.55
N ARG A 42 4.22 18.46 2.98
CA ARG A 42 3.50 19.42 2.15
C ARG A 42 4.31 20.71 1.99
N HIS A 43 4.37 21.18 0.76
CA HIS A 43 4.91 22.49 0.44
C HIS A 43 3.88 23.30 -0.37
N ASN A 44 3.27 24.29 0.25
CA ASN A 44 2.16 25.08 -0.32
C ASN A 44 0.99 24.19 -0.77
N ASN A 45 0.77 24.10 -2.09
CA ASN A 45 -0.28 23.28 -2.71
C ASN A 45 0.23 21.90 -3.18
N LEU A 46 1.54 21.64 -3.05
CA LEU A 46 2.16 20.37 -3.40
C LEU A 46 2.25 19.47 -2.17
N GLY A 47 1.97 18.20 -2.35
CA GLY A 47 2.20 17.16 -1.36
C GLY A 47 3.07 16.05 -1.92
N PHE A 48 3.98 15.57 -1.10
CA PHE A 48 4.81 14.40 -1.37
C PHE A 48 4.68 13.43 -0.21
N GLY A 49 4.71 12.16 -0.54
CA GLY A 49 4.70 11.11 0.47
C GLY A 49 5.48 9.89 0.01
N SER A 50 5.93 9.11 0.95
CA SER A 50 6.52 7.81 0.69
C SER A 50 6.19 6.85 1.82
N SER A 51 6.04 5.57 1.51
CA SER A 51 5.90 4.55 2.53
C SER A 51 6.56 3.24 2.07
N ILE A 52 7.03 2.50 3.05
CA ILE A 52 7.49 1.12 2.88
C ILE A 52 6.72 0.29 3.90
N LYS A 53 6.07 -0.76 3.40
CA LYS A 53 5.30 -1.72 4.19
C LYS A 53 5.88 -3.10 3.94
N CYS A 54 6.22 -3.80 5.01
CA CYS A 54 6.76 -5.14 4.97
C CYS A 54 5.88 -6.07 5.80
N PHE A 55 5.28 -7.04 5.15
CA PHE A 55 4.54 -8.13 5.79
C PHE A 55 5.39 -9.39 5.72
N TYR A 56 5.50 -10.11 6.84
CA TYR A 56 6.22 -11.37 6.88
C TYR A 56 5.48 -12.41 7.73
N VAL A 57 5.61 -13.67 7.31
CA VAL A 57 5.05 -14.85 7.98
C VAL A 57 6.17 -15.85 8.13
N PRO A 58 6.64 -16.12 9.36
CA PRO A 58 7.60 -17.18 9.59
C PRO A 58 6.91 -18.54 9.51
N PHE A 59 7.61 -19.56 9.07
CA PHE A 59 7.18 -20.95 9.15
C PHE A 59 8.36 -21.89 9.31
N THR A 60 8.06 -23.02 9.91
CA THR A 60 9.04 -24.07 10.18
C THR A 60 8.60 -25.34 9.46
N GLU A 61 9.50 -25.91 8.70
CA GLU A 61 9.31 -27.17 8.02
C GLU A 61 9.77 -28.31 8.94
N TYR A 62 8.95 -29.36 9.03
CA TYR A 62 9.23 -30.55 9.83
C TYR A 62 9.29 -31.77 8.90
N ASP A 63 10.18 -32.69 9.22
CA ASP A 63 10.22 -33.99 8.54
C ASP A 63 9.09 -34.91 9.05
N ILE A 64 9.01 -36.13 8.47
CA ILE A 64 8.02 -37.15 8.86
C ILE A 64 8.20 -37.66 10.29
N THR A 65 9.34 -37.38 10.90
CA THR A 65 9.66 -37.77 12.31
C THR A 65 9.36 -36.62 13.27
N GLY A 66 8.99 -35.44 12.78
CA GLY A 66 8.70 -34.25 13.56
C GLY A 66 9.95 -33.44 13.92
N GLU A 67 11.09 -33.74 13.32
CA GLU A 67 12.29 -32.91 13.47
C GLU A 67 12.26 -31.69 12.57
N THR A 68 12.76 -30.55 13.05
CA THR A 68 12.86 -29.33 12.26
C THR A 68 13.87 -29.47 11.15
N VAL A 69 13.45 -29.39 9.91
CA VAL A 69 14.30 -29.44 8.71
C VAL A 69 14.80 -28.06 8.33
N ALA A 70 13.92 -27.08 8.30
CA ALA A 70 14.24 -25.71 7.92
C ALA A 70 13.31 -24.70 8.62
N SER A 71 13.83 -23.50 8.86
CA SER A 71 13.04 -22.33 9.24
C SER A 71 13.14 -21.30 8.12
N SER A 72 12.01 -20.80 7.67
CA SER A 72 11.92 -19.90 6.54
C SER A 72 10.84 -18.85 6.77
N TYR A 73 10.73 -17.88 5.91
CA TYR A 73 9.65 -16.90 5.98
C TYR A 73 9.19 -16.47 4.59
N TYR A 74 7.90 -16.28 4.47
CA TYR A 74 7.28 -15.56 3.37
C TYR A 74 7.33 -14.06 3.68
N SER A 75 7.69 -13.23 2.69
CA SER A 75 7.61 -11.78 2.86
C SER A 75 7.04 -11.09 1.64
N GLU A 76 6.27 -10.05 1.91
CA GLU A 76 5.76 -9.13 0.90
C GLU A 76 6.10 -7.69 1.29
N THR A 77 6.87 -7.02 0.46
CA THR A 77 7.29 -5.63 0.69
C THR A 77 6.69 -4.73 -0.38
N THR A 78 5.96 -3.72 0.05
CA THR A 78 5.39 -2.70 -0.85
C THR A 78 6.03 -1.35 -0.57
N ALA A 79 6.63 -0.76 -1.59
CA ALA A 79 7.12 0.61 -1.57
C ALA A 79 6.15 1.51 -2.33
N THR A 80 5.82 2.66 -1.76
CA THR A 80 4.89 3.64 -2.35
C THR A 80 5.55 5.01 -2.42
N LEU A 81 5.44 5.66 -3.56
CA LEU A 81 5.77 7.07 -3.76
C LEU A 81 4.50 7.82 -4.12
N ASN A 82 4.25 8.92 -3.42
CA ASN A 82 3.06 9.75 -3.57
C ASN A 82 3.41 11.14 -4.06
N PHE A 83 2.60 11.64 -4.97
CA PHE A 83 2.60 13.02 -5.40
C PHE A 83 1.18 13.54 -5.47
N SER A 84 0.94 14.75 -4.97
CA SER A 84 -0.38 15.38 -5.04
C SER A 84 -0.30 16.89 -5.21
N TYR A 85 -1.37 17.46 -5.75
CA TYR A 85 -1.50 18.89 -5.95
C TYR A 85 -2.93 19.37 -5.66
N ASN A 86 -3.05 20.49 -4.93
CA ASN A 86 -4.32 21.11 -4.60
C ASN A 86 -4.57 22.31 -5.53
N PHE A 87 -5.52 22.16 -6.45
CA PHE A 87 -5.93 23.19 -7.39
C PHE A 87 -6.99 24.11 -6.77
N LEU A 88 -7.05 25.35 -7.25
CA LEU A 88 -8.14 26.32 -7.00
C LEU A 88 -8.42 26.55 -5.50
N SER A 89 -7.41 26.48 -4.67
CA SER A 89 -7.55 26.73 -3.24
C SER A 89 -7.86 28.21 -2.97
N GLY A 90 -9.00 28.49 -2.37
CA GLY A 90 -9.50 29.81 -2.03
C GLY A 90 -10.07 29.89 -0.61
N TYR A 91 -10.75 30.99 -0.30
CA TYR A 91 -11.32 31.20 1.04
C TYR A 91 -12.49 30.24 1.33
N ASP A 92 -13.48 30.18 0.46
CA ASP A 92 -14.66 29.33 0.62
C ASP A 92 -14.47 27.94 -0.01
N PHE A 93 -13.82 27.90 -1.12
CA PHE A 93 -13.47 26.67 -1.82
C PHE A 93 -12.05 26.25 -1.45
N LYS A 94 -11.92 25.18 -0.67
CA LYS A 94 -10.63 24.68 -0.17
C LYS A 94 -9.85 23.85 -1.20
N GLY A 95 -10.35 23.78 -2.41
CA GLY A 95 -9.66 23.24 -3.56
C GLY A 95 -10.16 21.87 -4.01
N LEU A 96 -9.74 21.58 -5.22
CA LEU A 96 -9.78 20.25 -5.82
C LEU A 96 -8.37 19.67 -5.73
N ALA A 97 -8.17 18.71 -4.87
CA ALA A 97 -6.90 18.01 -4.77
C ALA A 97 -6.90 16.79 -5.70
N PHE A 98 -5.82 16.63 -6.42
CA PHE A 98 -5.51 15.47 -7.24
C PHE A 98 -4.23 14.82 -6.72
N GLY A 99 -4.18 13.50 -6.68
CA GLY A 99 -3.00 12.78 -6.26
C GLY A 99 -2.80 11.48 -7.02
N CYS A 100 -1.56 11.05 -7.08
CA CYS A 100 -1.19 9.75 -7.60
C CYS A 100 -0.18 9.06 -6.70
N ASN A 101 -0.28 7.75 -6.61
CA ASN A 101 0.74 6.87 -6.03
C ASN A 101 1.36 6.03 -7.13
N LEU A 102 2.66 5.83 -7.03
CA LEU A 102 3.36 4.77 -7.74
C LEU A 102 3.80 3.74 -6.69
N LYS A 103 3.41 2.49 -6.88
CA LYS A 103 3.67 1.39 -5.96
C LYS A 103 4.48 0.30 -6.64
N ALA A 104 5.45 -0.24 -5.93
CA ALA A 104 6.15 -1.46 -6.31
C ALA A 104 6.00 -2.47 -5.18
N ALA A 105 5.46 -3.64 -5.48
CA ALA A 105 5.34 -4.74 -4.54
C ALA A 105 6.30 -5.85 -4.94
N TYR A 106 7.07 -6.32 -3.97
CA TYR A 106 7.96 -7.45 -4.10
C TYR A 106 7.52 -8.55 -3.16
N ARG A 107 7.26 -9.73 -3.71
CA ARG A 107 6.90 -10.94 -2.96
C ARG A 107 8.09 -11.88 -2.98
N SER A 108 8.58 -12.25 -1.81
CA SER A 108 9.61 -13.27 -1.65
C SER A 108 9.01 -14.54 -1.08
N MET A 109 9.18 -15.61 -1.78
CA MET A 109 8.83 -16.95 -1.30
C MET A 109 10.10 -17.72 -1.00
N PRO A 110 10.12 -18.48 0.10
CA PRO A 110 11.27 -19.30 0.45
C PRO A 110 11.39 -20.50 -0.48
N ASP A 111 12.62 -20.97 -0.64
CA ASP A 111 12.90 -22.23 -1.27
C ASP A 111 12.64 -23.36 -0.27
N TYR A 112 11.75 -24.31 -0.58
CA TYR A 112 11.55 -25.52 0.23
C TYR A 112 12.53 -26.59 -0.23
N ALA A 113 13.31 -27.10 0.66
CA ALA A 113 14.01 -28.35 0.41
C ALA A 113 12.96 -29.45 0.25
N ASN A 114 12.96 -30.13 -0.88
CA ASN A 114 12.11 -31.29 -1.03
C ASN A 114 12.92 -32.52 -0.65
N ASP A 115 12.39 -33.24 0.32
CA ASP A 115 12.79 -34.54 0.81
C ASP A 115 14.26 -34.74 1.20
N ASN A 116 14.57 -35.93 1.71
CA ASN A 116 15.87 -36.37 2.25
C ASN A 116 17.07 -36.25 1.31
N THR A 117 16.94 -35.69 0.14
CA THR A 117 18.00 -35.58 -0.85
C THR A 117 18.55 -34.18 -1.05
N GLY A 118 17.91 -33.16 -0.45
CA GLY A 118 18.27 -31.75 -0.62
C GLY A 118 18.09 -31.24 -2.05
N ILE A 119 17.37 -31.97 -2.87
CA ILE A 119 17.05 -31.56 -4.24
C ILE A 119 15.80 -30.71 -4.20
N VAL A 120 15.93 -29.44 -4.57
CA VAL A 120 14.79 -28.58 -4.83
C VAL A 120 14.05 -29.14 -6.04
N THR A 121 12.82 -29.64 -5.84
CA THR A 121 12.02 -30.14 -6.94
C THR A 121 11.46 -28.98 -7.75
N ASP A 122 11.74 -28.94 -9.03
CA ASP A 122 11.12 -28.04 -9.98
C ASP A 122 9.59 -28.21 -9.91
N GLY A 123 8.88 -27.17 -9.50
CA GLY A 123 7.42 -27.22 -9.27
C GLY A 123 6.99 -27.12 -7.82
N SER A 124 7.88 -27.20 -6.84
CA SER A 124 7.58 -26.89 -5.44
C SER A 124 7.37 -25.39 -5.17
N GLY A 125 7.32 -24.62 -6.19
CA GLY A 125 6.78 -23.26 -6.13
C GLY A 125 7.74 -22.13 -5.78
N LEU A 126 9.03 -22.30 -5.97
CA LEU A 126 9.90 -21.59 -5.05
C LEU A 126 10.89 -20.63 -5.59
N SER A 127 11.16 -20.63 -6.82
CA SER A 127 11.65 -19.45 -7.49
C SER A 127 10.47 -18.50 -7.83
N GLN A 128 9.47 -18.42 -6.93
CA GLN A 128 8.23 -17.66 -7.12
C GLN A 128 8.30 -16.26 -6.55
N SER A 129 9.50 -15.73 -6.36
CA SER A 129 9.63 -14.30 -6.11
C SER A 129 9.05 -13.54 -7.29
N ALA A 130 8.16 -12.62 -6.98
CA ALA A 130 7.41 -11.87 -7.98
C ALA A 130 7.43 -10.37 -7.66
N ILE A 131 7.38 -9.57 -8.71
CA ILE A 131 7.26 -8.12 -8.61
C ILE A 131 5.99 -7.65 -9.31
N ALA A 132 5.31 -6.66 -8.71
CA ALA A 132 4.19 -5.98 -9.31
C ALA A 132 4.41 -4.47 -9.26
N ILE A 133 3.98 -3.78 -10.32
CA ILE A 133 3.99 -2.32 -10.38
C ILE A 133 2.56 -1.85 -10.51
N MET A 134 2.14 -0.96 -9.61
CA MET A 134 0.77 -0.48 -9.51
C MET A 134 0.76 1.04 -9.39
N ALA A 135 -0.35 1.65 -9.79
CA ALA A 135 -0.62 3.06 -9.60
C ALA A 135 -1.99 3.26 -8.96
N ASP A 136 -2.10 4.29 -8.13
CA ASP A 136 -3.38 4.80 -7.65
C ASP A 136 -3.59 6.22 -8.14
N ILE A 137 -4.85 6.57 -8.33
CA ILE A 137 -5.28 7.93 -8.66
C ILE A 137 -6.37 8.33 -7.70
N GLY A 138 -6.25 9.51 -7.11
CA GLY A 138 -7.22 10.02 -6.17
C GLY A 138 -7.60 11.47 -6.42
N PHE A 139 -8.87 11.76 -6.15
CA PHE A 139 -9.45 13.09 -6.19
C PHE A 139 -10.08 13.39 -4.83
N LEU A 140 -9.93 14.62 -4.37
CA LEU A 140 -10.52 15.11 -3.14
C LEU A 140 -11.04 16.54 -3.35
N LEU A 141 -12.37 16.68 -3.33
CA LEU A 141 -13.05 17.96 -3.43
C LEU A 141 -13.48 18.41 -2.03
N ARG A 142 -13.15 19.66 -1.65
CA ARG A 142 -13.45 20.20 -0.33
C ARG A 142 -14.01 21.61 -0.44
N PHE A 143 -15.20 21.84 0.15
CA PHE A 143 -15.83 23.14 0.16
C PHE A 143 -16.75 23.32 1.38
N ASN A 144 -17.20 24.55 1.61
CA ASN A 144 -18.18 24.85 2.62
C ASN A 144 -19.58 24.75 2.04
N LEU A 145 -20.44 23.93 2.63
CA LEU A 145 -21.83 23.75 2.26
C LEU A 145 -22.72 24.01 3.49
N PHE A 146 -23.56 25.03 3.45
CA PHE A 146 -24.48 25.41 4.55
C PHE A 146 -23.80 25.41 5.93
N LYS A 147 -22.63 26.05 6.01
CA LYS A 147 -21.82 26.06 7.22
C LYS A 147 -22.23 27.22 8.13
N TYR A 148 -22.84 26.89 9.27
CA TYR A 148 -23.35 27.85 10.23
C TYR A 148 -22.41 28.09 11.42
N TYR A 149 -21.24 27.46 11.45
CA TYR A 149 -20.26 27.58 12.52
C TYR A 149 -18.91 28.11 11.99
N SER A 150 -18.21 28.82 12.87
CA SER A 150 -16.87 29.34 12.53
C SER A 150 -15.80 28.25 12.68
N SER A 151 -15.25 27.79 11.59
CA SER A 151 -14.12 26.86 11.57
C SER A 151 -13.34 27.03 10.27
N ARG A 152 -12.04 26.83 10.30
CA ARG A 152 -11.18 26.88 9.11
C ARG A 152 -11.29 25.65 8.23
N THR A 153 -11.75 24.52 8.80
CA THR A 153 -11.89 23.25 8.04
C THR A 153 -13.17 23.26 7.21
N PRO A 154 -13.14 22.79 5.95
CA PRO A 154 -14.35 22.62 5.15
C PRO A 154 -15.25 21.59 5.80
N ASN A 155 -16.57 21.81 5.71
CA ASN A 155 -17.54 20.90 6.28
C ASN A 155 -18.03 19.83 5.29
N PHE A 156 -17.77 20.00 4.00
CA PHE A 156 -18.16 19.03 2.98
C PHE A 156 -16.94 18.54 2.22
N GLN A 157 -16.85 17.23 2.03
CA GLN A 157 -15.76 16.57 1.30
C GLN A 157 -16.32 15.45 0.43
N LEU A 158 -15.84 15.39 -0.81
CA LEU A 158 -16.07 14.28 -1.73
C LEU A 158 -14.72 13.67 -2.11
N ALA A 159 -14.64 12.36 -2.12
CA ALA A 159 -13.45 11.63 -2.52
C ALA A 159 -13.80 10.59 -3.58
N LEU A 160 -12.96 10.46 -4.59
CA LEU A 160 -12.99 9.39 -5.58
C LEU A 160 -11.58 8.85 -5.74
N VAL A 161 -11.42 7.56 -5.60
CA VAL A 161 -10.11 6.91 -5.64
C VAL A 161 -10.16 5.66 -6.50
N PHE A 162 -9.17 5.52 -7.34
CA PHE A 162 -8.89 4.34 -8.15
C PHE A 162 -7.60 3.72 -7.63
N ASN A 163 -7.68 2.54 -7.04
CA ASN A 163 -6.54 1.88 -6.41
C ASN A 163 -6.05 0.67 -7.22
N ASN A 164 -4.73 0.45 -7.17
CA ASN A 164 -4.04 -0.75 -7.63
C ASN A 164 -4.26 -1.05 -9.12
N PHE A 165 -4.21 -0.03 -9.97
CA PHE A 165 -4.15 -0.23 -11.41
C PHE A 165 -2.71 -0.48 -11.84
N GLY A 166 -2.47 -1.53 -12.62
CA GLY A 166 -1.12 -1.80 -13.09
C GLY A 166 -0.93 -3.20 -13.65
N CYS A 167 0.34 -3.60 -13.71
CA CYS A 167 0.71 -4.94 -14.14
C CYS A 167 0.63 -5.89 -12.94
N GLY A 168 -0.01 -7.04 -13.12
CA GLY A 168 -0.05 -8.13 -12.14
C GLY A 168 1.33 -8.60 -11.73
N PHE A 169 1.39 -9.47 -10.74
CA PHE A 169 2.65 -10.04 -10.29
C PHE A 169 3.32 -10.81 -11.43
N THR A 170 4.56 -10.44 -11.72
CA THR A 170 5.38 -11.11 -12.71
C THR A 170 6.51 -11.85 -11.98
N SER A 171 6.63 -13.14 -12.22
CA SER A 171 7.73 -13.94 -11.67
C SER A 171 9.09 -13.44 -12.16
N LEU A 172 10.05 -13.40 -11.25
CA LEU A 172 11.46 -13.10 -11.54
C LEU A 172 12.23 -14.36 -11.98
N GLY A 173 11.63 -15.54 -11.85
CA GLY A 173 12.23 -16.82 -12.22
C GLY A 173 11.78 -17.35 -13.58
N SER A 174 12.34 -18.51 -13.98
CA SER A 174 12.07 -19.18 -15.27
C SER A 174 10.69 -19.86 -15.37
N TYR A 175 9.76 -19.55 -14.47
CA TYR A 175 8.47 -20.23 -14.38
C TYR A 175 7.46 -19.76 -15.45
N ASN A 176 6.59 -20.68 -15.90
CA ASN A 176 5.53 -20.41 -16.86
C ASN A 176 4.59 -19.29 -16.34
N LYS A 177 4.49 -18.21 -17.08
CA LYS A 177 3.61 -17.05 -16.80
C LYS A 177 2.15 -17.41 -16.50
N ALA A 178 1.67 -18.55 -16.95
CA ALA A 178 0.28 -18.97 -16.82
C ALA A 178 -0.14 -19.39 -15.38
N GLN A 179 0.80 -19.63 -14.49
CA GLN A 179 0.50 -20.11 -13.13
C GLN A 179 0.60 -19.02 -12.06
N LEU A 180 1.09 -17.83 -12.39
CA LEU A 180 1.32 -16.71 -11.47
C LEU A 180 0.57 -15.43 -11.85
N ASP A 181 -0.46 -15.56 -12.68
CA ASP A 181 -1.31 -14.41 -13.08
C ASP A 181 -2.27 -14.05 -11.93
N ASP A 182 -1.70 -13.67 -10.79
CA ASP A 182 -2.44 -13.10 -9.67
C ASP A 182 -2.96 -11.72 -10.07
N ALA A 183 -4.25 -11.63 -10.28
CA ALA A 183 -4.92 -10.37 -10.57
C ALA A 183 -4.70 -9.39 -9.42
N LEU A 184 -4.33 -8.15 -9.75
CA LEU A 184 -4.24 -7.09 -8.76
C LEU A 184 -5.61 -6.82 -8.14
N PRO A 185 -5.70 -6.54 -6.83
CA PRO A 185 -6.95 -6.18 -6.16
C PRO A 185 -7.34 -4.73 -6.51
N SER A 186 -7.62 -4.49 -7.80
CA SER A 186 -8.06 -3.18 -8.28
C SER A 186 -9.42 -2.83 -7.72
N LYS A 187 -9.59 -1.62 -7.22
CA LYS A 187 -10.85 -1.14 -6.65
C LYS A 187 -11.08 0.34 -6.91
N VAL A 188 -12.36 0.71 -6.98
CA VAL A 188 -12.82 2.10 -7.00
C VAL A 188 -13.52 2.39 -5.68
N VAL A 189 -13.12 3.49 -5.04
CA VAL A 189 -13.69 3.92 -3.76
C VAL A 189 -14.27 5.31 -3.92
N PHE A 190 -15.52 5.48 -3.49
CA PHE A 190 -16.20 6.76 -3.40
C PHE A 190 -16.51 7.07 -1.94
N GLY A 191 -16.22 8.31 -1.52
CA GLY A 191 -16.44 8.75 -0.15
C GLY A 191 -17.12 10.12 -0.09
N ILE A 192 -18.05 10.27 0.83
CA ILE A 192 -18.70 11.55 1.18
C ILE A 192 -18.55 11.78 2.67
N SER A 193 -18.17 12.99 3.05
CA SER A 193 -18.15 13.41 4.45
C SER A 193 -18.81 14.77 4.58
N TYR A 194 -19.74 14.90 5.52
CA TYR A 194 -20.38 16.14 5.89
C TYR A 194 -20.36 16.33 7.41
N LYS A 195 -19.81 17.48 7.83
CA LYS A 195 -19.73 17.85 9.25
C LYS A 195 -20.78 18.93 9.54
N LEU A 196 -21.72 18.58 10.40
CA LEU A 196 -22.76 19.48 10.93
C LEU A 196 -22.20 20.41 12.01
#